data_0ba1c002b22115080999598371fa9660
#
_entry.id   0ba1c002b22115080999598371fa9660
#
_cell.length_a   1.000
_cell.length_b   1.000
_cell.length_c   1.000
_cell.angle_alpha   90.00
_cell.angle_beta   90.00
_cell.angle_gamma   90.00
#
_symmetry.space_group_name_H-M   'P 1'
#
loop_
_entity.id
_entity.type
_entity.pdbx_description
1 polymer ?
#
loop_
_entity_poly.entity_id
_entity_poly.type
_entity_poly.pdbx_seq_one_letter_code
_entity_poly.pdbx_strand_id
1 'polypeptide(L)'
;NGITAFILERGWPGLTTGTIEGKMGVRASNTGWLNMAEVRVPATHRLGEEGEGFKIAMSALDNARYGVAAGAVGIIKACLDESIAYGRERRTFGKPIVEYQLVQQMLAHMQQSIDAGELLVWKAGWLKNQGLRNTRETSMAKWFCTEAARRAADDAVQIHGAYGYSDEYNVERHLRNTKSSVIYEGTSQIHTLMQAEYALGNRQTRPMRCELPAYDVAQWEAEE
;
A
#
# COMPACT_ATOMS: atom_id res chain seq x y z
N ASN A 1 14.26 19.76 -12.33
CA ASN A 1 14.29 20.27 -13.70
C ASN A 1 15.06 19.28 -14.56
N GLY A 2 14.48 18.79 -15.67
CA GLY A 2 15.17 17.94 -16.64
C GLY A 2 14.78 16.47 -16.66
N ILE A 3 13.80 16.01 -15.85
CA ILE A 3 13.23 14.66 -15.98
C ILE A 3 12.06 14.71 -16.93
N THR A 4 12.11 13.88 -17.99
CA THR A 4 11.05 13.74 -18.98
C THR A 4 10.57 12.30 -19.00
N ALA A 5 9.27 12.07 -19.12
CA ALA A 5 8.67 10.75 -19.18
C ALA A 5 8.47 10.30 -20.63
N PHE A 6 8.69 9.00 -20.86
CA PHE A 6 8.47 8.36 -22.16
C PHE A 6 7.75 7.04 -21.97
N ILE A 7 6.89 6.68 -22.92
CA ILE A 7 6.29 5.37 -23.04
C ILE A 7 7.24 4.48 -23.85
N LEU A 8 7.60 3.32 -23.28
CA LEU A 8 8.44 2.33 -23.94
C LEU A 8 7.60 1.09 -24.30
N GLU A 9 7.85 0.54 -25.47
CA GLU A 9 7.18 -0.67 -25.91
C GLU A 9 8.13 -1.87 -25.84
N ARG A 10 7.59 -3.00 -25.39
CA ARG A 10 8.35 -4.25 -25.35
C ARG A 10 8.77 -4.65 -26.77
N GLY A 11 10.00 -5.12 -26.93
CA GLY A 11 10.56 -5.57 -28.20
C GLY A 11 11.38 -4.53 -28.95
N TRP A 12 11.50 -3.30 -28.44
CA TRP A 12 12.43 -2.34 -29.04
C TRP A 12 13.89 -2.80 -28.87
N PRO A 13 14.74 -2.56 -29.90
CA PRO A 13 16.16 -2.86 -29.81
C PRO A 13 16.80 -2.18 -28.59
N GLY A 14 17.59 -2.95 -27.85
CA GLY A 14 18.27 -2.45 -26.64
C GLY A 14 17.42 -2.50 -25.36
N LEU A 15 16.12 -2.80 -25.44
CA LEU A 15 15.26 -2.96 -24.28
C LEU A 15 15.13 -4.43 -23.92
N THR A 16 15.58 -4.81 -22.73
CA THR A 16 15.41 -6.17 -22.18
C THR A 16 14.75 -6.13 -20.82
N THR A 17 13.97 -7.14 -20.52
CA THR A 17 13.23 -7.28 -19.25
C THR A 17 13.36 -8.69 -18.71
N GLY A 18 13.27 -8.85 -17.41
CA GLY A 18 13.21 -10.15 -16.76
C GLY A 18 12.45 -10.09 -15.44
N THR A 19 12.21 -11.26 -14.86
CA THR A 19 11.48 -11.40 -13.60
C THR A 19 12.45 -11.57 -12.44
N ILE A 20 12.15 -10.91 -11.31
CA ILE A 20 12.85 -11.10 -10.04
C ILE A 20 12.14 -12.21 -9.28
N GLU A 21 12.85 -13.30 -9.07
CA GLU A 21 12.39 -14.45 -8.29
C GLU A 21 12.96 -14.43 -6.87
N GLY A 22 12.47 -15.32 -6.00
CA GLY A 22 12.99 -15.48 -4.65
C GLY A 22 12.67 -14.34 -3.68
N LYS A 23 11.64 -13.53 -3.97
CA LYS A 23 11.20 -12.46 -3.07
C LYS A 23 10.75 -13.04 -1.72
N MET A 24 10.95 -12.28 -0.64
CA MET A 24 10.50 -12.63 0.69
C MET A 24 8.98 -12.81 0.75
N GLY A 25 8.21 -11.87 0.19
CA GLY A 25 6.75 -11.88 0.13
C GLY A 25 6.24 -11.39 -1.21
N VAL A 26 4.91 -11.28 -1.33
CA VAL A 26 4.21 -10.87 -2.58
C VAL A 26 4.70 -11.71 -3.78
N ARG A 27 4.89 -13.01 -3.54
CA ARG A 27 5.51 -13.93 -4.52
C ARG A 27 4.63 -14.18 -5.74
N ALA A 28 3.30 -14.04 -5.58
CA ALA A 28 2.35 -14.17 -6.67
C ALA A 28 2.36 -12.96 -7.64
N SER A 29 2.90 -11.82 -7.20
CA SER A 29 3.04 -10.64 -8.05
C SER A 29 4.33 -10.70 -8.84
N ASN A 30 4.25 -10.41 -10.14
CA ASN A 30 5.43 -10.30 -10.97
C ASN A 30 6.15 -8.98 -10.69
N THR A 31 7.40 -9.07 -10.26
CA THR A 31 8.31 -7.92 -10.12
C THR A 31 9.44 -8.11 -11.13
N GLY A 32 9.61 -7.15 -12.02
CA GLY A 32 10.59 -7.24 -13.09
C GLY A 32 11.77 -6.29 -12.91
N TRP A 33 12.80 -6.55 -13.67
CA TRP A 33 13.86 -5.60 -13.95
C TRP A 33 13.78 -5.17 -15.42
N LEU A 34 14.28 -4.00 -15.69
CA LEU A 34 14.33 -3.40 -17.03
C LEU A 34 15.75 -2.90 -17.26
N ASN A 35 16.34 -3.31 -18.38
CA ASN A 35 17.65 -2.83 -18.80
C ASN A 35 17.51 -2.16 -20.16
N MET A 36 18.15 -0.99 -20.29
CA MET A 36 18.12 -0.17 -21.48
C MET A 36 19.56 0.09 -21.96
N ALA A 37 19.88 -0.38 -23.15
CA ALA A 37 21.16 -0.17 -23.80
C ALA A 37 20.91 0.54 -25.13
N GLU A 38 21.20 1.82 -25.21
CA GLU A 38 21.05 2.66 -26.40
C GLU A 38 19.66 2.59 -27.07
N VAL A 39 18.60 2.49 -26.26
CA VAL A 39 17.22 2.45 -26.75
C VAL A 39 16.86 3.78 -27.40
N ARG A 40 16.52 3.76 -28.67
CA ARG A 40 16.03 4.93 -29.41
C ARG A 40 14.53 5.05 -29.27
N VAL A 41 14.07 6.12 -28.62
CA VAL A 41 12.65 6.38 -28.36
C VAL A 41 12.18 7.49 -29.29
N PRO A 42 11.13 7.27 -30.11
CA PRO A 42 10.55 8.34 -30.93
C PRO A 42 10.03 9.50 -30.07
N ALA A 43 10.18 10.72 -30.51
CA ALA A 43 9.70 11.91 -29.78
C ALA A 43 8.19 11.88 -29.54
N THR A 44 7.42 11.19 -30.39
CA THR A 44 5.98 10.98 -30.26
C THR A 44 5.57 10.13 -29.05
N HIS A 45 6.51 9.37 -28.46
CA HIS A 45 6.30 8.58 -27.24
C HIS A 45 6.56 9.35 -25.95
N ARG A 46 6.88 10.66 -26.07
CA ARG A 46 7.00 11.54 -24.90
C ARG A 46 5.63 11.67 -24.21
N LEU A 47 5.62 11.47 -22.90
CA LEU A 47 4.45 11.65 -22.06
C LEU A 47 4.53 13.03 -21.37
N GLY A 48 3.61 13.93 -21.74
CA GLY A 48 3.62 15.31 -21.28
C GLY A 48 4.72 16.16 -21.95
N GLU A 49 5.06 17.29 -21.34
CA GLU A 49 6.08 18.20 -21.83
C GLU A 49 7.48 17.88 -21.28
N GLU A 50 8.52 18.41 -21.92
CA GLU A 50 9.89 18.26 -21.42
C GLU A 50 10.02 18.83 -20.01
N GLY A 51 10.67 18.08 -19.11
CA GLY A 51 10.82 18.46 -17.69
C GLY A 51 9.61 18.15 -16.80
N GLU A 52 8.54 17.56 -17.32
CA GLU A 52 7.34 17.21 -16.52
C GLU A 52 7.35 15.80 -15.93
N GLY A 53 8.32 14.96 -16.29
CA GLY A 53 8.36 13.56 -15.89
C GLY A 53 8.31 13.34 -14.37
N PHE A 54 8.94 14.22 -13.57
CA PHE A 54 8.85 14.14 -12.11
C PHE A 54 7.42 14.40 -11.59
N LYS A 55 6.70 15.32 -12.21
CA LYS A 55 5.30 15.60 -11.83
C LYS A 55 4.39 14.40 -12.14
N ILE A 56 4.61 13.79 -13.32
CA ILE A 56 3.88 12.60 -13.77
C ILE A 56 4.12 11.45 -12.79
N ALA A 57 5.37 11.18 -12.44
CA ALA A 57 5.72 10.15 -11.46
C ALA A 57 5.09 10.40 -10.08
N MET A 58 5.11 11.65 -9.58
CA MET A 58 4.51 11.98 -8.29
C MET A 58 2.98 11.86 -8.30
N SER A 59 2.33 12.16 -9.42
CA SER A 59 0.88 11.96 -9.58
C SER A 59 0.52 10.47 -9.53
N ALA A 60 1.28 9.62 -10.19
CA ALA A 60 1.09 8.17 -10.12
C ALA A 60 1.25 7.65 -8.69
N LEU A 61 2.29 8.11 -7.97
CA LEU A 61 2.54 7.72 -6.58
C LEU A 61 1.42 8.16 -5.62
N ASP A 62 0.83 9.35 -5.79
CA ASP A 62 -0.26 9.80 -4.94
C ASP A 62 -1.50 8.89 -5.08
N ASN A 63 -1.78 8.37 -6.28
CA ASN A 63 -2.85 7.39 -6.50
C ASN A 63 -2.48 6.00 -5.95
N ALA A 64 -1.28 5.52 -6.22
CA ALA A 64 -0.84 4.19 -5.82
C ALA A 64 -0.79 4.04 -4.29
N ARG A 65 -0.36 5.05 -3.55
CA ARG A 65 -0.35 5.08 -2.07
C ARG A 65 -1.73 4.85 -1.45
N TYR A 66 -2.77 5.40 -2.07
CA TYR A 66 -4.15 5.17 -1.64
C TYR A 66 -4.52 3.69 -1.71
N GLY A 67 -4.25 3.03 -2.85
CA GLY A 67 -4.51 1.60 -3.03
C GLY A 67 -3.71 0.73 -2.06
N VAL A 68 -2.44 1.08 -1.81
CA VAL A 68 -1.60 0.37 -0.81
C VAL A 68 -2.18 0.49 0.59
N ALA A 69 -2.67 1.68 0.99
CA ALA A 69 -3.29 1.87 2.30
C ALA A 69 -4.55 1.02 2.46
N ALA A 70 -5.41 0.97 1.46
CA ALA A 70 -6.63 0.15 1.45
C ALA A 70 -6.30 -1.35 1.55
N GLY A 71 -5.33 -1.83 0.75
CA GLY A 71 -4.88 -3.21 0.81
C GLY A 71 -4.28 -3.59 2.17
N ALA A 72 -3.57 -2.67 2.81
CA ALA A 72 -3.01 -2.88 4.15
C ALA A 72 -4.12 -3.06 5.21
N VAL A 73 -5.20 -2.28 5.15
CA VAL A 73 -6.38 -2.48 6.03
C VAL A 73 -6.99 -3.87 5.81
N GLY A 74 -7.09 -4.32 4.55
CA GLY A 74 -7.55 -5.67 4.23
C GLY A 74 -6.70 -6.77 4.88
N ILE A 75 -5.38 -6.59 4.93
CA ILE A 75 -4.48 -7.55 5.62
C ILE A 75 -4.73 -7.53 7.14
N ILE A 76 -4.96 -6.36 7.76
CA ILE A 76 -5.26 -6.30 9.20
C ILE A 76 -6.55 -7.07 9.50
N LYS A 77 -7.59 -6.91 8.68
CA LYS A 77 -8.86 -7.66 8.79
C LYS A 77 -8.63 -9.16 8.71
N ALA A 78 -7.88 -9.62 7.70
CA ALA A 78 -7.56 -11.04 7.56
C ALA A 78 -6.80 -11.58 8.78
N CYS A 79 -5.81 -10.85 9.30
CA CYS A 79 -5.08 -11.22 10.51
C CYS A 79 -5.99 -11.30 11.74
N LEU A 80 -6.94 -10.37 11.90
CA LEU A 80 -7.91 -10.38 12.99
C LEU A 80 -8.82 -11.60 12.89
N ASP A 81 -9.42 -11.85 11.72
CA ASP A 81 -10.37 -12.95 11.53
C ASP A 81 -9.72 -14.32 11.77
N GLU A 82 -8.54 -14.56 11.20
CA GLU A 82 -7.77 -15.79 11.39
C GLU A 82 -7.34 -15.97 12.85
N SER A 83 -6.92 -14.89 13.52
CA SER A 83 -6.52 -14.93 14.93
C SER A 83 -7.71 -15.23 15.86
N ILE A 84 -8.88 -14.69 15.58
CA ILE A 84 -10.11 -14.98 16.35
C ILE A 84 -10.51 -16.43 16.14
N ALA A 85 -10.53 -16.92 14.90
CA ALA A 85 -10.90 -18.30 14.60
C ALA A 85 -9.97 -19.29 15.32
N TYR A 86 -8.68 -19.15 15.12
CA TYR A 86 -7.68 -20.00 15.78
C TYR A 86 -7.75 -19.90 17.31
N GLY A 87 -7.85 -18.69 17.84
CA GLY A 87 -7.85 -18.44 19.27
C GLY A 87 -9.07 -19.00 20.02
N ARG A 88 -10.22 -19.16 19.34
CA ARG A 88 -11.41 -19.83 19.88
C ARG A 88 -11.25 -21.35 19.96
N GLU A 89 -10.53 -21.94 19.03
CA GLU A 89 -10.31 -23.40 18.97
C GLU A 89 -9.14 -23.83 19.84
N ARG A 90 -8.03 -23.08 19.80
CA ARG A 90 -6.81 -23.41 20.54
C ARG A 90 -7.01 -23.24 22.04
N ARG A 91 -6.76 -24.31 22.79
CA ARG A 91 -6.87 -24.31 24.26
C ARG A 91 -5.51 -24.50 24.92
N THR A 92 -5.28 -23.75 25.98
CA THR A 92 -4.14 -23.90 26.87
C THR A 92 -4.60 -23.69 28.31
N PHE A 93 -4.02 -24.42 29.27
CA PHE A 93 -4.40 -24.30 30.69
C PHE A 93 -5.90 -24.35 30.94
N GLY A 94 -6.62 -25.23 30.20
CA GLY A 94 -8.04 -25.50 30.38
C GLY A 94 -9.03 -24.57 29.69
N LYS A 95 -8.59 -23.49 28.99
CA LYS A 95 -9.48 -22.53 28.32
C LYS A 95 -9.00 -22.12 26.93
N PRO A 96 -9.88 -21.59 26.06
CA PRO A 96 -9.49 -21.00 24.77
C PRO A 96 -8.51 -19.85 24.95
N ILE A 97 -7.56 -19.70 24.01
CA ILE A 97 -6.52 -18.66 24.17
C ILE A 97 -7.07 -17.23 24.00
N VAL A 98 -8.22 -17.02 23.35
CA VAL A 98 -8.90 -15.70 23.29
C VAL A 98 -9.36 -15.19 24.65
N GLU A 99 -9.40 -16.03 25.70
CA GLU A 99 -9.76 -15.62 27.06
C GLU A 99 -8.56 -15.04 27.84
N TYR A 100 -7.36 -15.05 27.27
CA TYR A 100 -6.19 -14.44 27.89
C TYR A 100 -6.08 -12.96 27.52
N GLN A 101 -5.88 -12.10 28.49
CA GLN A 101 -5.86 -10.64 28.32
C GLN A 101 -4.79 -10.17 27.33
N LEU A 102 -3.62 -10.82 27.27
CA LEU A 102 -2.57 -10.45 26.30
C LEU A 102 -2.99 -10.78 24.86
N VAL A 103 -3.74 -11.86 24.63
CA VAL A 103 -4.31 -12.16 23.31
C VAL A 103 -5.42 -11.15 22.97
N GLN A 104 -6.30 -10.85 23.92
CA GLN A 104 -7.35 -9.82 23.75
C GLN A 104 -6.76 -8.46 23.41
N GLN A 105 -5.63 -8.09 24.00
CA GLN A 105 -4.93 -6.84 23.69
C GLN A 105 -4.46 -6.79 22.22
N MET A 106 -3.87 -7.87 21.71
CA MET A 106 -3.46 -7.95 20.30
C MET A 106 -4.66 -7.79 19.36
N LEU A 107 -5.77 -8.50 19.64
CA LEU A 107 -7.01 -8.41 18.86
C LEU A 107 -7.62 -7.00 18.92
N ALA A 108 -7.61 -6.35 20.07
CA ALA A 108 -8.10 -4.98 20.24
C ALA A 108 -7.26 -3.97 19.46
N HIS A 109 -5.95 -4.13 19.42
CA HIS A 109 -5.05 -3.29 18.60
C HIS A 109 -5.31 -3.48 17.09
N MET A 110 -5.59 -4.71 16.65
CA MET A 110 -5.97 -4.96 15.26
C MET A 110 -7.28 -4.26 14.92
N GLN A 111 -8.32 -4.39 15.74
CA GLN A 111 -9.61 -3.73 15.53
C GLN A 111 -9.47 -2.21 15.50
N GLN A 112 -8.78 -1.63 16.48
CA GLN A 112 -8.51 -0.19 16.52
C GLN A 112 -7.81 0.30 15.23
N SER A 113 -6.86 -0.49 14.74
CA SER A 113 -6.10 -0.17 13.54
C SER A 113 -6.94 -0.25 12.27
N ILE A 114 -7.93 -1.16 12.23
CA ILE A 114 -8.91 -1.25 11.14
C ILE A 114 -9.75 0.02 11.10
N ASP A 115 -10.38 0.38 12.20
CA ASP A 115 -11.30 1.52 12.27
C ASP A 115 -10.57 2.84 11.91
N ALA A 116 -9.40 3.07 12.50
CA ALA A 116 -8.59 4.24 12.20
C ALA A 116 -8.07 4.24 10.76
N GLY A 117 -7.64 3.09 10.26
CA GLY A 117 -7.13 2.93 8.89
C GLY A 117 -8.21 3.18 7.84
N GLU A 118 -9.41 2.64 8.03
CA GLU A 118 -10.55 2.90 7.14
C GLU A 118 -10.90 4.38 7.04
N LEU A 119 -10.97 5.08 8.18
CA LEU A 119 -11.25 6.51 8.21
C LEU A 119 -10.19 7.32 7.45
N LEU A 120 -8.92 6.95 7.57
CA LEU A 120 -7.84 7.61 6.83
C LEU A 120 -7.93 7.35 5.33
N VAL A 121 -8.24 6.11 4.92
CA VAL A 121 -8.44 5.74 3.52
C VAL A 121 -9.66 6.46 2.94
N TRP A 122 -10.79 6.43 3.63
CA TRP A 122 -12.01 7.10 3.18
C TRP A 122 -11.83 8.61 3.04
N LYS A 123 -11.15 9.25 3.99
CA LYS A 123 -10.83 10.68 3.90
C LYS A 123 -9.99 10.99 2.66
N ALA A 124 -8.97 10.19 2.38
CA ALA A 124 -8.13 10.39 1.21
C ALA A 124 -8.92 10.23 -0.11
N GLY A 125 -9.79 9.20 -0.18
CA GLY A 125 -10.67 8.96 -1.33
C GLY A 125 -11.71 10.05 -1.51
N TRP A 126 -12.35 10.48 -0.42
CA TRP A 126 -13.34 11.56 -0.46
C TRP A 126 -12.77 12.87 -1.00
N LEU A 127 -11.58 13.28 -0.52
CA LEU A 127 -10.91 14.48 -1.03
C LEU A 127 -10.65 14.39 -2.53
N LYS A 128 -10.21 13.22 -3.01
CA LYS A 128 -9.99 12.97 -4.42
C LYS A 128 -11.28 13.13 -5.23
N ASN A 129 -12.39 12.55 -4.77
CA ASN A 129 -13.69 12.65 -5.42
C ASN A 129 -14.23 14.09 -5.44
N GLN A 130 -13.82 14.96 -4.51
CA GLN A 130 -14.11 16.37 -4.52
C GLN A 130 -13.17 17.19 -5.42
N GLY A 131 -12.28 16.56 -6.19
CA GLY A 131 -11.27 17.27 -6.99
C GLY A 131 -10.21 17.99 -6.15
N LEU A 132 -10.10 17.66 -4.87
CA LEU A 132 -9.14 18.27 -3.96
C LEU A 132 -7.83 17.48 -3.90
N ARG A 133 -6.74 18.19 -3.70
CA ARG A 133 -5.44 17.55 -3.52
C ARG A 133 -5.40 16.78 -2.20
N ASN A 134 -4.97 15.52 -2.27
CA ASN A 134 -4.96 14.59 -1.14
C ASN A 134 -3.57 13.98 -0.85
N THR A 135 -2.49 14.60 -1.34
CA THR A 135 -1.11 14.10 -1.18
C THR A 135 -0.74 13.86 0.29
N ARG A 136 -1.14 14.76 1.19
CA ARG A 136 -0.91 14.64 2.64
C ARG A 136 -1.66 13.45 3.22
N GLU A 137 -2.93 13.34 2.88
CA GLU A 137 -3.84 12.32 3.41
C GLU A 137 -3.48 10.93 2.89
N THR A 138 -3.13 10.77 1.62
CA THR A 138 -2.67 9.49 1.07
C THR A 138 -1.34 9.07 1.67
N SER A 139 -0.43 10.02 1.91
CA SER A 139 0.84 9.76 2.62
C SER A 139 0.59 9.30 4.06
N MET A 140 -0.33 9.95 4.80
CA MET A 140 -0.68 9.58 6.17
C MET A 140 -1.36 8.20 6.20
N ALA A 141 -2.34 7.96 5.34
CA ALA A 141 -3.05 6.69 5.26
C ALA A 141 -2.07 5.54 4.95
N LYS A 142 -1.20 5.72 3.95
CA LYS A 142 -0.20 4.70 3.60
C LYS A 142 0.72 4.39 4.77
N TRP A 143 1.28 5.39 5.40
CA TRP A 143 2.18 5.20 6.54
C TRP A 143 1.50 4.48 7.70
N PHE A 144 0.36 4.99 8.15
CA PHE A 144 -0.38 4.40 9.27
C PHE A 144 -0.80 2.95 8.96
N CYS A 145 -1.49 2.72 7.85
CA CYS A 145 -2.07 1.41 7.54
C CYS A 145 -1.00 0.33 7.32
N THR A 146 0.11 0.66 6.64
CA THR A 146 1.16 -0.34 6.40
C THR A 146 1.96 -0.70 7.66
N GLU A 147 2.22 0.25 8.55
CA GLU A 147 2.85 -0.03 9.85
C GLU A 147 1.91 -0.81 10.77
N ALA A 148 0.62 -0.48 10.76
CA ALA A 148 -0.38 -1.23 11.50
C ALA A 148 -0.53 -2.66 10.97
N ALA A 149 -0.58 -2.85 9.64
CA ALA A 149 -0.64 -4.17 9.03
C ALA A 149 0.57 -5.03 9.37
N ARG A 150 1.77 -4.44 9.38
CA ARG A 150 2.99 -5.16 9.77
C ARG A 150 2.92 -5.66 11.22
N ARG A 151 2.44 -4.82 12.14
CA ARG A 151 2.24 -5.20 13.55
C ARG A 151 1.15 -6.24 13.70
N ALA A 152 0.01 -6.06 13.04
CA ALA A 152 -1.08 -7.04 13.09
C ALA A 152 -0.67 -8.42 12.56
N ALA A 153 0.15 -8.48 11.51
CA ALA A 153 0.64 -9.73 10.98
C ALA A 153 1.66 -10.42 11.92
N ASP A 154 2.51 -9.64 12.59
CA ASP A 154 3.42 -10.15 13.62
C ASP A 154 2.65 -10.71 14.82
N ASP A 155 1.66 -9.97 15.33
CA ASP A 155 0.77 -10.40 16.40
C ASP A 155 -0.04 -11.66 16.01
N ALA A 156 -0.49 -11.75 14.76
CA ALA A 156 -1.22 -12.92 14.27
C ALA A 156 -0.34 -14.19 14.28
N VAL A 157 0.91 -14.09 13.81
CA VAL A 157 1.88 -15.20 13.92
C VAL A 157 2.11 -15.56 15.39
N GLN A 158 2.25 -14.56 16.26
CA GLN A 158 2.45 -14.78 17.70
C GLN A 158 1.24 -15.49 18.35
N ILE A 159 0.01 -15.13 18.01
CA ILE A 159 -1.22 -15.79 18.51
C ILE A 159 -1.26 -17.25 18.08
N HIS A 160 -0.86 -17.57 16.86
CA HIS A 160 -0.81 -18.94 16.34
C HIS A 160 0.37 -19.75 16.90
N GLY A 161 1.39 -19.10 17.48
CA GLY A 161 2.59 -19.75 18.00
C GLY A 161 3.34 -20.51 16.92
N ALA A 162 3.78 -21.75 17.22
CA ALA A 162 4.54 -22.56 16.25
C ALA A 162 3.77 -22.83 14.94
N TYR A 163 2.47 -22.96 15.00
CA TYR A 163 1.62 -23.12 13.80
C TYR A 163 1.62 -21.88 12.90
N GLY A 164 1.71 -20.68 13.47
CA GLY A 164 1.84 -19.44 12.70
C GLY A 164 3.17 -19.29 11.98
N TYR A 165 4.18 -20.10 12.32
CA TYR A 165 5.49 -20.10 11.68
C TYR A 165 5.59 -21.11 10.52
N SER A 166 4.53 -21.84 10.26
CA SER A 166 4.39 -22.84 9.20
C SER A 166 3.40 -22.35 8.15
N ASP A 167 3.50 -22.84 6.93
CA ASP A 167 2.63 -22.49 5.80
C ASP A 167 1.24 -23.17 5.86
N GLU A 168 0.94 -23.91 6.91
CA GLU A 168 -0.40 -24.46 7.19
C GLU A 168 -1.44 -23.35 7.46
N TYR A 169 -0.99 -22.21 8.00
CA TYR A 169 -1.80 -21.02 8.28
C TYR A 169 -1.30 -19.82 7.48
N ASN A 170 -2.22 -19.01 6.98
CA ASN A 170 -1.87 -17.87 6.10
C ASN A 170 -1.13 -16.73 6.82
N VAL A 171 -1.11 -16.70 8.14
CA VAL A 171 -0.55 -15.59 8.93
C VAL A 171 0.94 -15.37 8.66
N GLU A 172 1.72 -16.44 8.39
CA GLU A 172 3.12 -16.34 7.99
C GLU A 172 3.26 -15.59 6.65
N ARG A 173 2.36 -15.86 5.70
CA ARG A 173 2.32 -15.19 4.40
C ARG A 173 1.95 -13.73 4.54
N HIS A 174 1.01 -13.39 5.43
CA HIS A 174 0.67 -12.01 5.73
C HIS A 174 1.87 -11.26 6.28
N LEU A 175 2.62 -11.84 7.22
CA LEU A 175 3.84 -11.25 7.78
C LEU A 175 4.91 -10.98 6.70
N ARG A 176 5.18 -11.94 5.83
CA ARG A 176 6.12 -11.76 4.72
C ARG A 176 5.66 -10.67 3.73
N ASN A 177 4.37 -10.64 3.42
CA ASN A 177 3.81 -9.69 2.47
C ASN A 177 3.81 -8.26 3.02
N THR A 178 3.46 -8.05 4.28
CA THR A 178 3.43 -6.72 4.90
C THR A 178 4.79 -6.05 4.96
N LYS A 179 5.88 -6.84 4.99
CA LYS A 179 7.22 -6.27 5.00
C LYS A 179 7.51 -5.41 3.76
N SER A 180 7.00 -5.77 2.60
CA SER A 180 7.17 -4.99 1.37
C SER A 180 6.39 -3.67 1.43
N SER A 181 5.22 -3.66 2.06
CA SER A 181 4.31 -2.51 2.06
C SER A 181 4.87 -1.27 2.77
N VAL A 182 5.76 -1.44 3.75
CA VAL A 182 6.44 -0.32 4.43
C VAL A 182 7.64 0.23 3.64
N ILE A 183 7.99 -0.39 2.50
CA ILE A 183 9.15 -0.05 1.66
C ILE A 183 8.71 0.63 0.37
N TYR A 184 7.86 -0.04 -0.42
CA TYR A 184 7.45 0.49 -1.72
C TYR A 184 6.46 1.65 -1.59
N GLU A 185 6.25 2.39 -2.67
CA GLU A 185 5.39 3.59 -2.72
C GLU A 185 5.83 4.71 -1.73
N GLY A 186 7.10 4.71 -1.41
CA GLY A 186 7.72 5.53 -0.39
C GLY A 186 7.85 4.80 0.94
N THR A 187 9.06 4.79 1.48
CA THR A 187 9.31 4.14 2.78
C THR A 187 8.58 4.87 3.92
N SER A 188 8.34 4.17 5.03
CA SER A 188 7.77 4.79 6.23
C SER A 188 8.52 6.06 6.65
N GLN A 189 9.86 6.08 6.49
CA GLN A 189 10.69 7.24 6.80
C GLN A 189 10.38 8.44 5.91
N ILE A 190 10.18 8.23 4.62
CA ILE A 190 9.79 9.31 3.68
C ILE A 190 8.43 9.89 4.07
N HIS A 191 7.46 9.04 4.42
CA HIS A 191 6.15 9.51 4.87
C HIS A 191 6.23 10.27 6.19
N THR A 192 7.06 9.81 7.13
CA THR A 192 7.32 10.51 8.41
C THR A 192 7.84 11.92 8.15
N LEU A 193 8.87 12.07 7.29
CA LEU A 193 9.41 13.38 6.93
C LEU A 193 8.36 14.26 6.25
N MET A 194 7.58 13.72 5.32
CA MET A 194 6.50 14.46 4.66
C MET A 194 5.49 15.00 5.68
N GLN A 195 5.06 14.19 6.64
CA GLN A 195 4.10 14.64 7.66
C GLN A 195 4.70 15.70 8.59
N ALA A 196 5.97 15.56 8.97
CA ALA A 196 6.67 16.57 9.75
C ALA A 196 6.78 17.91 8.99
N GLU A 197 7.11 17.89 7.69
CA GLU A 197 7.13 19.09 6.84
C GLU A 197 5.78 19.81 6.81
N TYR A 198 4.67 19.05 6.72
CA TYR A 198 3.32 19.61 6.77
C TYR A 198 3.01 20.20 8.13
N ALA A 199 3.37 19.51 9.22
CA ALA A 199 3.12 19.99 10.60
C ALA A 199 3.90 21.26 10.92
N LEU A 200 5.12 21.39 10.40
CA LEU A 200 5.98 22.58 10.57
C LEU A 200 5.61 23.73 9.62
N GLY A 201 4.65 23.55 8.71
CA GLY A 201 4.31 24.55 7.70
C GLY A 201 5.32 24.70 6.55
N ASN A 202 6.38 23.90 6.54
CA ASN A 202 7.41 23.92 5.48
C ASN A 202 6.86 23.37 4.14
N ARG A 203 5.82 22.55 4.20
CA ARG A 203 5.12 22.01 3.06
C ARG A 203 3.65 22.42 3.13
N GLN A 204 3.16 23.00 2.04
CA GLN A 204 1.75 23.42 1.94
C GLN A 204 1.02 22.61 0.88
N THR A 205 -0.26 22.36 1.12
CA THR A 205 -1.15 21.81 0.11
C THR A 205 -1.37 22.87 -0.98
N ARG A 206 -0.95 22.57 -2.20
CA ARG A 206 -1.17 23.46 -3.36
C ARG A 206 -2.41 22.98 -4.13
N PRO A 207 -3.15 23.87 -4.79
CA PRO A 207 -4.24 23.46 -5.68
C PRO A 207 -3.76 22.45 -6.72
N MET A 208 -4.68 21.63 -7.20
CA MET A 208 -4.41 20.77 -8.35
C MET A 208 -4.13 21.62 -9.59
N ARG A 209 -3.27 21.13 -10.47
CA ARG A 209 -2.86 21.86 -11.69
C ARG A 209 -3.75 21.58 -12.89
N CYS A 210 -4.60 20.57 -12.80
CA CYS A 210 -5.58 20.21 -13.81
C CYS A 210 -6.85 19.77 -13.08
N GLU A 211 -7.98 19.99 -13.72
CA GLU A 211 -9.25 19.40 -13.29
C GLU A 211 -9.17 17.89 -13.52
N LEU A 212 -9.61 17.11 -12.54
CA LEU A 212 -9.83 15.69 -12.75
C LEU A 212 -11.06 15.52 -13.62
N PRO A 213 -11.09 14.51 -14.52
CA PRO A 213 -12.33 14.15 -15.18
C PRO A 213 -13.42 13.93 -14.13
N ALA A 214 -14.62 14.40 -14.40
CA ALA A 214 -15.76 14.11 -13.54
C ALA A 214 -15.89 12.60 -13.41
N TYR A 215 -15.99 12.11 -12.17
CA TYR A 215 -16.29 10.72 -11.92
C TYR A 215 -17.78 10.51 -12.16
N ASP A 216 -18.13 9.98 -13.31
CA ASP A 216 -19.50 9.67 -13.68
C ASP A 216 -19.85 8.24 -13.23
N VAL A 217 -20.54 8.15 -12.11
CA VAL A 217 -21.02 6.85 -11.58
C VAL A 217 -22.02 6.20 -12.53
N ALA A 218 -22.78 6.99 -13.30
CA ALA A 218 -23.81 6.51 -14.20
C ALA A 218 -23.24 5.70 -15.40
N GLN A 219 -21.99 5.91 -15.77
CA GLN A 219 -21.35 5.14 -16.83
C GLN A 219 -21.07 3.68 -16.41
N TRP A 220 -20.93 3.39 -15.12
CA TRP A 220 -20.66 2.04 -14.60
C TRP A 220 -21.94 1.23 -14.39
N GLU A 221 -23.06 1.89 -14.09
CA GLU A 221 -24.38 1.25 -13.92
C GLU A 221 -25.05 0.91 -15.27
N ALA A 222 -24.54 1.46 -16.37
CA ALA A 222 -25.07 1.20 -17.71
C ALA A 222 -24.41 0.00 -18.43
N GLU A 223 -23.34 -0.58 -17.88
CA GLU A 223 -22.60 -1.72 -18.45
C GLU A 223 -22.89 -3.04 -17.72
N GLU A 224 -23.75 -3.07 -16.69
CA GLU A 224 -24.34 -4.27 -16.07
C GLU A 224 -25.74 -4.57 -16.64
#